data_185559c2f06f4dcc3e87c370ae366ca5
#
_entry.id   185559c2f06f4dcc3e87c370ae366ca5
#
_cell.length_a   1.000
_cell.length_b   1.000
_cell.length_c   1.000
_cell.angle_alpha   90.00
_cell.angle_beta   90.00
_cell.angle_gamma   90.00
#
_symmetry.space_group_name_H-M   'P 1'
#
loop_
_entity.id
_entity.type
_entity.pdbx_description
1 polymer ?
#
loop_
_entity_poly.entity_id
_entity_poly.type
_entity_poly.pdbx_seq_one_letter_code
_entity_poly.pdbx_strand_id
1 'polypeptide(L)'
;MKRTALVSGLVVGAAGIAMLWAAGVDFPVAIPPGLVILLVGAAGVALVRRRWADGVGGFLGWFVLIGFLLAGLNGDGFDSLRGDHGALGLVGQLVQLAGVGVAAVVGTSLALRPAAP
;
A
#
# COMPACT_ATOMS: atom_id res chain seq x y z
N MET A 1 -11.13 15.20 3.93
CA MET A 1 -10.29 15.32 2.72
C MET A 1 -9.06 14.45 2.80
N LYS A 2 -8.19 14.66 3.79
CA LYS A 2 -6.99 13.81 3.92
C LYS A 2 -7.32 12.35 4.21
N ARG A 3 -8.37 12.07 4.98
CA ARG A 3 -8.79 10.69 5.24
C ARG A 3 -9.24 9.99 3.97
N THR A 4 -9.94 10.71 3.09
CA THR A 4 -10.31 10.17 1.78
C THR A 4 -9.07 9.83 0.96
N ALA A 5 -8.05 10.70 0.99
CA ALA A 5 -6.79 10.42 0.31
C ALA A 5 -6.08 9.21 0.90
N LEU A 6 -6.10 9.05 2.23
CA LEU A 6 -5.52 7.89 2.90
C LEU A 6 -6.22 6.59 2.48
N VAL A 7 -7.55 6.57 2.55
CA VAL A 7 -8.33 5.39 2.15
C VAL A 7 -8.09 5.08 0.67
N SER A 8 -8.11 6.11 -0.17
CA SER A 8 -7.86 5.95 -1.61
C SER A 8 -6.46 5.39 -1.88
N GLY A 9 -5.45 5.89 -1.16
CA GLY A 9 -4.09 5.39 -1.29
C GLY A 9 -3.97 3.92 -0.93
N LEU A 10 -4.61 3.49 0.15
CA LEU A 10 -4.62 2.09 0.56
C LEU A 10 -5.32 1.21 -0.48
N VAL A 11 -6.47 1.66 -0.99
CA VAL A 11 -7.22 0.92 -2.02
C VAL A 11 -6.43 0.85 -3.33
N VAL A 12 -5.82 1.97 -3.75
CA VAL A 12 -5.00 2.01 -4.96
C VAL A 12 -3.79 1.10 -4.82
N GLY A 13 -3.14 1.11 -3.65
CA GLY A 13 -2.05 0.19 -3.37
C GLY A 13 -2.48 -1.26 -3.48
N ALA A 14 -3.65 -1.60 -2.93
CA ALA A 14 -4.22 -2.95 -3.05
C ALA A 14 -4.51 -3.31 -4.50
N ALA A 15 -5.04 -2.37 -5.28
CA ALA A 15 -5.30 -2.60 -6.71
C ALA A 15 -3.99 -2.91 -7.46
N GLY A 16 -2.91 -2.19 -7.12
CA GLY A 16 -1.60 -2.47 -7.71
C GLY A 16 -1.11 -3.87 -7.38
N ILE A 17 -1.28 -4.33 -6.15
CA ILE A 17 -0.93 -5.69 -5.75
C ILE A 17 -1.78 -6.71 -6.51
N ALA A 18 -3.07 -6.45 -6.68
CA ALA A 18 -3.94 -7.33 -7.45
C ALA A 18 -3.47 -7.44 -8.90
N MET A 19 -3.01 -6.33 -9.50
CA MET A 19 -2.46 -6.33 -10.84
C MET A 19 -1.16 -7.15 -10.91
N LEU A 20 -0.29 -7.03 -9.90
CA LEU A 20 0.92 -7.84 -9.81
C LEU A 20 0.58 -9.33 -9.73
N TRP A 21 -0.42 -9.68 -8.94
CA TRP A 21 -0.87 -11.06 -8.83
C TRP A 21 -1.38 -11.57 -10.18
N ALA A 22 -2.18 -10.76 -10.87
CA ALA A 22 -2.67 -11.11 -12.20
C ALA A 22 -1.53 -11.23 -13.23
N ALA A 23 -0.45 -10.48 -13.04
CA ALA A 23 0.73 -10.51 -13.92
C ALA A 23 1.64 -11.72 -13.66
N GLY A 24 1.33 -12.55 -12.67
CA GLY A 24 2.09 -13.76 -12.39
C GLY A 24 3.20 -13.61 -11.36
N VAL A 25 3.21 -12.50 -10.61
CA VAL A 25 4.17 -12.33 -9.52
C VAL A 25 3.87 -13.35 -8.43
N ASP A 26 4.89 -14.08 -8.00
CA ASP A 26 4.75 -15.08 -6.94
C ASP A 26 4.74 -14.40 -5.56
N PHE A 27 3.78 -14.80 -4.76
CA PHE A 27 3.68 -14.37 -3.37
C PHE A 27 3.86 -15.58 -2.46
N PRO A 28 4.34 -15.39 -1.22
CA PRO A 28 4.63 -16.50 -0.32
C PRO A 28 3.41 -17.32 0.08
N VAL A 29 2.20 -16.79 -0.10
CA VAL A 29 0.96 -17.53 0.15
C VAL A 29 0.03 -17.37 -1.07
N ALA A 30 -1.02 -18.19 -1.14
CA ALA A 30 -1.94 -18.23 -2.28
C ALA A 30 -2.61 -16.87 -2.52
N ILE A 31 -2.94 -16.14 -1.45
CA ILE A 31 -3.52 -14.80 -1.53
C ILE A 31 -2.46 -13.80 -1.06
N PRO A 32 -2.15 -12.75 -1.84
CA PRO A 32 -1.14 -11.77 -1.42
C PRO A 32 -1.50 -11.15 -0.08
N PRO A 33 -0.66 -11.29 0.96
CA PRO A 33 -0.98 -10.73 2.28
C PRO A 33 -1.09 -9.22 2.27
N GLY A 34 -0.29 -8.53 1.44
CA GLY A 34 -0.37 -7.08 1.32
C GLY A 34 -1.71 -6.61 0.80
N LEU A 35 -2.32 -7.36 -0.13
CA LEU A 35 -3.65 -7.04 -0.66
C LEU A 35 -4.69 -7.04 0.46
N VAL A 36 -4.72 -8.11 1.25
CA VAL A 36 -5.66 -8.24 2.37
C VAL A 36 -5.42 -7.15 3.41
N ILE A 37 -4.17 -6.94 3.80
CA ILE A 37 -3.79 -5.95 4.80
C ILE A 37 -4.23 -4.56 4.39
N LEU A 38 -3.99 -4.17 3.14
CA LEU A 38 -4.34 -2.83 2.67
C LEU A 38 -5.85 -2.65 2.58
N LEU A 39 -6.59 -3.65 2.14
CA LEU A 39 -8.06 -3.56 2.07
C LEU A 39 -8.67 -3.51 3.46
N VAL A 40 -8.21 -4.32 4.40
CA VAL A 40 -8.69 -4.28 5.78
C VAL A 40 -8.33 -2.94 6.42
N GLY A 41 -7.14 -2.43 6.17
CA GLY A 41 -6.72 -1.12 6.65
C GLY A 41 -7.59 0.01 6.10
N ALA A 42 -7.90 -0.04 4.80
CA ALA A 42 -8.77 0.95 4.17
C ALA A 42 -10.16 0.95 4.80
N ALA A 43 -10.73 -0.24 5.00
CA ALA A 43 -12.03 -0.37 5.66
C ALA A 43 -11.98 0.17 7.10
N GLY A 44 -10.93 -0.15 7.83
CA GLY A 44 -10.75 0.33 9.20
C GLY A 44 -10.68 1.85 9.28
N VAL A 45 -9.90 2.48 8.42
CA VAL A 45 -9.78 3.94 8.37
C VAL A 45 -11.12 4.56 7.99
N ALA A 46 -11.82 4.00 7.01
CA ALA A 46 -13.09 4.53 6.54
C ALA A 46 -14.19 4.43 7.60
N LEU A 47 -14.22 3.34 8.36
CA LEU A 47 -15.30 3.05 9.31
C LEU A 47 -15.04 3.59 10.71
N VAL A 48 -13.80 3.53 11.19
CA VAL A 48 -13.49 3.91 12.56
C VAL A 48 -13.42 5.42 12.75
N ARG A 49 -12.88 6.15 11.79
CA ARG A 49 -12.83 7.62 11.79
C ARG A 49 -12.16 8.20 13.04
N ARG A 50 -11.12 7.55 13.51
CA ARG A 50 -10.33 8.02 14.64
C ARG A 50 -8.89 8.21 14.25
N ARG A 51 -8.21 9.09 14.97
CA ARG A 51 -6.81 9.41 14.71
C ARG A 51 -5.90 8.18 14.74
N TRP A 52 -6.14 7.26 15.68
CA TRP A 52 -5.31 6.07 15.75
C TRP A 52 -5.51 5.17 14.51
N ALA A 53 -6.73 5.14 13.95
CA ALA A 53 -6.98 4.39 12.73
C ALA A 53 -6.23 5.01 11.54
N ASP A 54 -6.18 6.34 11.47
CA ASP A 54 -5.40 7.05 10.46
C ASP A 54 -3.92 6.72 10.59
N GLY A 55 -3.42 6.66 11.82
CA GLY A 55 -2.05 6.26 12.10
C GLY A 55 -1.75 4.84 11.66
N VAL A 56 -2.69 3.91 11.91
CA VAL A 56 -2.57 2.52 11.44
C VAL A 56 -2.52 2.47 9.92
N GLY A 57 -3.39 3.24 9.23
CA GLY A 57 -3.37 3.31 7.77
C GLY A 57 -2.03 3.79 7.23
N GLY A 58 -1.48 4.84 7.84
CA GLY A 58 -0.16 5.33 7.47
C GLY A 58 0.94 4.31 7.73
N PHE A 59 0.86 3.63 8.87
CA PHE A 59 1.80 2.56 9.19
C PHE A 59 1.76 1.44 8.14
N LEU A 60 0.58 1.04 7.71
CA LEU A 60 0.45 0.00 6.69
C LEU A 60 1.06 0.44 5.37
N GLY A 61 0.88 1.71 4.99
CA GLY A 61 1.53 2.26 3.81
C GLY A 61 3.05 2.16 3.91
N TRP A 62 3.63 2.58 5.04
CA TRP A 62 5.05 2.47 5.29
C TRP A 62 5.51 1.01 5.32
N PHE A 63 4.75 0.15 5.95
CA PHE A 63 5.07 -1.28 6.05
C PHE A 63 5.22 -1.91 4.66
N VAL A 64 4.27 -1.67 3.77
CA VAL A 64 4.32 -2.21 2.42
C VAL A 64 5.47 -1.58 1.63
N LEU A 65 5.68 -0.27 1.76
CA LEU A 65 6.75 0.42 1.05
C LEU A 65 8.12 -0.07 1.49
N ILE A 66 8.35 -0.18 2.80
CA ILE A 66 9.63 -0.68 3.33
C ILE A 66 9.81 -2.15 2.94
N GLY A 67 8.75 -2.96 3.01
CA GLY A 67 8.81 -4.35 2.59
C GLY A 67 9.23 -4.48 1.13
N PHE A 68 8.70 -3.62 0.26
CA PHE A 68 9.11 -3.59 -1.14
C PHE A 68 10.60 -3.26 -1.29
N LEU A 69 11.08 -2.24 -0.58
CA LEU A 69 12.49 -1.87 -0.64
C LEU A 69 13.41 -2.99 -0.15
N LEU A 70 13.04 -3.64 0.96
CA LEU A 70 13.83 -4.76 1.49
C LEU A 70 13.83 -5.93 0.51
N ALA A 71 12.70 -6.24 -0.11
CA ALA A 71 12.63 -7.31 -1.10
C ALA A 71 13.52 -7.00 -2.31
N GLY A 72 13.55 -5.73 -2.73
CA GLY A 72 14.41 -5.31 -3.83
C GLY A 72 15.89 -5.39 -3.51
N LEU A 73 16.28 -5.04 -2.28
CA LEU A 73 17.68 -5.08 -1.84
C LEU A 73 18.17 -6.51 -1.62
N ASN A 74 17.29 -7.43 -1.25
CA ASN A 74 17.67 -8.80 -0.89
C ASN A 74 17.34 -9.85 -1.95
N GLY A 75 16.75 -9.47 -3.10
CA GLY A 75 16.37 -10.43 -4.12
C GLY A 75 15.63 -9.78 -5.29
N ASP A 76 14.51 -10.38 -5.68
CA ASP A 76 13.82 -10.09 -6.94
C ASP A 76 12.69 -9.07 -6.80
N GLY A 77 12.65 -8.30 -5.68
CA GLY A 77 11.54 -7.38 -5.41
C GLY A 77 11.36 -6.27 -6.45
N PHE A 78 12.42 -5.94 -7.21
CA PHE A 78 12.35 -4.89 -8.24
C PHE A 78 12.11 -5.44 -9.65
N ASP A 79 11.88 -6.74 -9.80
CA ASP A 79 11.74 -7.36 -11.12
C ASP A 79 10.60 -6.78 -11.93
N SER A 80 9.47 -6.48 -11.28
CA SER A 80 8.33 -5.88 -11.97
C SER A 80 8.64 -4.50 -12.53
N LEU A 81 9.49 -3.72 -11.84
CA LEU A 81 9.93 -2.41 -12.33
C LEU A 81 10.89 -2.53 -13.52
N ARG A 82 11.57 -3.66 -13.65
CA ARG A 82 12.46 -3.95 -14.79
C ARG A 82 11.70 -4.52 -15.97
N GLY A 83 10.38 -4.72 -15.84
CA GLY A 83 9.55 -5.25 -16.90
C GLY A 83 9.52 -6.78 -16.99
N ASP A 84 10.07 -7.50 -16.00
CA ASP A 84 10.15 -8.96 -16.02
C ASP A 84 8.78 -9.64 -16.00
N HIS A 85 7.76 -8.96 -15.49
CA HIS A 85 6.37 -9.45 -15.47
C HIS A 85 5.48 -8.75 -16.51
N GLY A 86 6.11 -8.14 -17.53
CA GLY A 86 5.41 -7.48 -18.62
C GLY A 86 4.82 -6.12 -18.23
N ALA A 87 4.04 -5.54 -19.14
CA ALA A 87 3.45 -4.22 -18.92
C ALA A 87 2.48 -4.20 -17.74
N LEU A 88 1.68 -5.26 -17.55
CA LEU A 88 0.74 -5.34 -16.44
C LEU A 88 1.47 -5.35 -15.09
N GLY A 89 2.57 -6.10 -14.99
CA GLY A 89 3.38 -6.11 -13.78
C GLY A 89 4.02 -4.76 -13.50
N LEU A 90 4.55 -4.10 -14.51
CA LEU A 90 5.16 -2.78 -14.36
C LEU A 90 4.12 -1.75 -13.89
N VAL A 91 2.98 -1.69 -14.57
CA VAL A 91 1.90 -0.75 -14.21
C VAL A 91 1.39 -1.06 -12.80
N GLY A 92 1.16 -2.33 -12.49
CA GLY A 92 0.71 -2.74 -11.16
C GLY A 92 1.67 -2.32 -10.06
N GLN A 93 2.98 -2.49 -10.28
CA GLN A 93 4.00 -2.07 -9.31
C GLN A 93 3.99 -0.55 -9.12
N LEU A 94 3.88 0.21 -10.19
CA LEU A 94 3.81 1.67 -10.09
C LEU A 94 2.55 2.12 -9.37
N VAL A 95 1.40 1.50 -9.67
CA VAL A 95 0.13 1.79 -9.00
C VAL A 95 0.24 1.47 -7.50
N GLN A 96 0.80 0.31 -7.15
CA GLN A 96 1.00 -0.06 -5.76
C GLN A 96 1.86 0.97 -5.02
N LEU A 97 3.00 1.33 -5.59
CA LEU A 97 3.93 2.26 -4.94
C LEU A 97 3.32 3.64 -4.79
N ALA A 98 2.59 4.12 -5.80
CA ALA A 98 1.90 5.40 -5.71
C ALA A 98 0.85 5.37 -4.58
N GLY A 99 0.05 4.30 -4.52
CA GLY A 99 -1.01 4.17 -3.52
C GLY A 99 -0.45 4.11 -2.10
N VAL A 100 0.52 3.23 -1.86
CA VAL A 100 1.09 3.10 -0.51
C VAL A 100 1.93 4.32 -0.13
N GLY A 101 2.55 4.99 -1.09
CA GLY A 101 3.27 6.24 -0.84
C GLY A 101 2.32 7.33 -0.36
N VAL A 102 1.19 7.50 -1.02
CA VAL A 102 0.14 8.44 -0.58
C VAL A 102 -0.36 8.07 0.81
N ALA A 103 -0.65 6.79 1.06
CA ALA A 103 -1.12 6.33 2.37
C ALA A 103 -0.09 6.60 3.47
N ALA A 104 1.19 6.34 3.20
CA ALA A 104 2.26 6.58 4.16
C ALA A 104 2.35 8.06 4.52
N VAL A 105 2.39 8.93 3.53
CA VAL A 105 2.54 10.38 3.73
C VAL A 105 1.29 10.96 4.40
N VAL A 106 0.12 10.69 3.85
CA VAL A 106 -1.13 11.25 4.37
C VAL A 106 -1.46 10.70 5.75
N GLY A 107 -1.28 9.39 5.96
CA GLY A 107 -1.54 8.76 7.26
C GLY A 107 -0.62 9.30 8.33
N THR A 108 0.66 9.48 8.03
CA THR A 108 1.62 10.08 8.96
C THR A 108 1.22 11.53 9.28
N SER A 109 0.86 12.29 8.25
CA SER A 109 0.42 13.67 8.42
C SER A 109 -0.79 13.76 9.35
N LEU A 110 -1.77 12.86 9.18
CA LEU A 110 -2.95 12.83 10.04
C LEU A 110 -2.63 12.41 11.47
N ALA A 111 -1.74 11.42 11.64
CA ALA A 111 -1.36 10.93 12.96
C ALA A 111 -0.60 11.97 13.76
N LEU A 112 0.22 12.81 13.09
CA LEU A 112 1.00 13.84 13.74
C LEU A 112 0.26 15.17 13.89
N ARG A 113 -0.96 15.26 13.37
CA ARG A 113 -1.76 16.47 13.50
C ARG A 113 -2.05 16.76 14.98
N PRO A 114 -1.92 18.02 15.44
CA PRO A 114 -2.29 18.37 16.81
C PRO A 114 -3.74 18.03 17.09
N ALA A 115 -4.04 17.63 18.32
CA ALA A 115 -5.41 17.37 18.74
C ALA A 115 -6.24 18.66 18.62
N ALA A 116 -7.47 18.53 18.15
CA ALA A 116 -8.37 19.68 18.11
C ALA A 116 -8.64 20.19 19.52
N PRO A 117 -8.69 21.52 19.71
CA PRO A 117 -9.00 22.08 21.04
C PRO A 117 -10.41 21.76 21.48
#